data_3f56463ba821228a10598332fd21e152
#
_entry.id   3f56463ba821228a10598332fd21e152
#
_cell.length_a   1.000
_cell.length_b   1.000
_cell.length_c   1.000
_cell.angle_alpha   90.00
_cell.angle_beta   90.00
_cell.angle_gamma   90.00
#
_symmetry.space_group_name_H-M   'P 1'
#
loop_
_entity.id
_entity.type
_entity.pdbx_description
1 polymer ?
#
loop_
_entity_poly.entity_id
_entity_poly.type
_entity_poly.pdbx_seq_one_letter_code
_entity_poly.pdbx_strand_id
1 'polypeptide(L)'
;MAKHFRYPLPILFVLYTAASLAHFTHNAEFIAIYPGLPVWMTRESVYLAWLAVAGVGLLAIAASVKRWHRVAALLLIAYGLLGTDGLLHYTLALCSEHTLATNLTIWAEVSLGVVLACAAAVRLARLVSPSAPTAA
;
A
#
# COMPACT_ATOMS: atom_id res chain seq x y z
N MET A 1 -11.18 -12.77 26.26
CA MET A 1 -9.83 -12.35 25.80
C MET A 1 -9.86 -11.86 24.35
N ALA A 2 -10.48 -10.73 24.04
CA ALA A 2 -10.61 -10.23 22.65
C ALA A 2 -10.25 -8.72 22.50
N LYS A 3 -9.43 -8.13 23.39
CA LYS A 3 -9.16 -6.69 23.41
C LYS A 3 -7.89 -6.22 22.70
N HIS A 4 -7.01 -7.11 22.17
CA HIS A 4 -5.67 -6.71 21.70
C HIS A 4 -5.49 -6.51 20.20
N PHE A 5 -6.53 -6.57 19.36
CA PHE A 5 -6.40 -6.43 17.90
C PHE A 5 -7.01 -5.13 17.32
N ARG A 6 -7.20 -4.09 18.14
CA ARG A 6 -7.82 -2.83 17.67
C ARG A 6 -6.87 -1.88 16.93
N TYR A 7 -5.55 -2.05 17.05
CA TYR A 7 -4.57 -1.06 16.59
C TYR A 7 -3.70 -1.42 15.35
N PRO A 8 -3.67 -2.64 14.79
CA PRO A 8 -2.71 -2.90 13.73
C PRO A 8 -3.05 -2.19 12.43
N LEU A 9 -4.33 -2.11 12.02
CA LEU A 9 -4.68 -1.53 10.73
C LEU A 9 -4.36 -0.03 10.60
N PRO A 10 -4.71 0.86 11.56
CA PRO A 10 -4.32 2.26 11.48
C PRO A 10 -2.80 2.46 11.49
N ILE A 11 -2.08 1.69 12.29
CA ILE A 11 -0.61 1.75 12.35
C ILE A 11 -0.02 1.28 11.03
N LEU A 12 -0.47 0.14 10.50
CA LEU A 12 -0.02 -0.38 9.20
C LEU A 12 -0.34 0.58 8.07
N PHE A 13 -1.51 1.23 8.10
CA PHE A 13 -1.88 2.25 7.13
C PHE A 13 -0.88 3.41 7.14
N VAL A 14 -0.54 3.96 8.31
CA VAL A 14 0.41 5.07 8.43
C VAL A 14 1.81 4.64 7.97
N LEU A 15 2.28 3.46 8.42
CA LEU A 15 3.60 2.95 8.05
C LEU A 15 3.71 2.70 6.53
N TYR A 16 2.69 2.10 5.93
CA TYR A 16 2.65 1.87 4.49
C TYR A 16 2.61 3.20 3.72
N THR A 17 1.75 4.15 4.13
CA THR A 17 1.68 5.48 3.49
C THR A 17 3.02 6.20 3.54
N ALA A 18 3.73 6.12 4.68
CA ALA A 18 5.06 6.72 4.82
C ALA A 18 6.10 6.02 3.93
N ALA A 19 6.10 4.69 3.85
CA ALA A 19 6.99 3.94 2.98
C ALA A 19 6.72 4.21 1.50
N SER A 20 5.45 4.25 1.11
CA SER A 20 5.02 4.60 -0.25
C SER A 20 5.46 6.02 -0.61
N LEU A 21 5.21 7.02 0.26
CA LEU A 21 5.70 8.38 0.03
C LEU A 21 7.22 8.42 -0.13
N ALA A 22 7.96 7.70 0.72
CA ALA A 22 9.41 7.65 0.63
C ALA A 22 9.89 7.04 -0.68
N HIS A 23 9.26 5.95 -1.15
CA HIS A 23 9.60 5.32 -2.43
C HIS A 23 9.29 6.24 -3.61
N PHE A 24 8.07 6.80 -3.69
CA PHE A 24 7.72 7.71 -4.78
C PHE A 24 8.54 9.00 -4.77
N THR A 25 8.85 9.55 -3.59
CA THR A 25 9.75 10.72 -3.48
C THR A 25 11.15 10.37 -3.97
N HIS A 26 11.71 9.22 -3.55
CA HIS A 26 13.02 8.78 -4.05
C HIS A 26 13.00 8.59 -5.56
N ASN A 27 11.94 7.98 -6.10
CA ASN A 27 11.76 7.79 -7.54
C ASN A 27 11.68 9.12 -8.30
N ALA A 28 10.92 10.10 -7.79
CA ALA A 28 10.76 11.41 -8.41
C ALA A 28 12.05 12.25 -8.37
N GLU A 29 12.71 12.33 -7.21
CA GLU A 29 13.87 13.20 -7.02
C GLU A 29 15.16 12.62 -7.63
N PHE A 30 15.23 11.30 -7.77
CA PHE A 30 16.38 10.60 -8.32
C PHE A 30 16.05 9.87 -9.63
N ILE A 31 15.07 10.37 -10.39
CA ILE A 31 14.56 9.71 -11.60
C ILE A 31 15.66 9.37 -12.62
N ALA A 32 16.71 10.18 -12.70
CA ALA A 32 17.83 9.99 -13.63
C ALA A 32 18.70 8.77 -13.31
N ILE A 33 18.65 8.24 -12.08
CA ILE A 33 19.44 7.05 -11.71
C ILE A 33 18.64 5.75 -11.76
N TYR A 34 17.35 5.83 -12.09
CA TYR A 34 16.53 4.62 -12.26
C TYR A 34 16.72 4.07 -13.68
N PRO A 35 17.31 2.87 -13.83
CA PRO A 35 17.56 2.30 -15.14
C PRO A 35 16.26 1.88 -15.84
N GLY A 36 16.23 2.05 -17.16
CA GLY A 36 15.14 1.55 -18.01
C GLY A 36 13.82 2.31 -17.94
N LEU A 37 13.74 3.43 -17.23
CA LEU A 37 12.51 4.21 -17.17
C LEU A 37 12.14 4.80 -18.55
N PRO A 38 10.83 4.83 -18.89
CA PRO A 38 10.36 5.46 -20.11
C PRO A 38 10.69 6.94 -20.15
N VAL A 39 11.10 7.45 -21.32
CA VAL A 39 11.49 8.85 -21.54
C VAL A 39 10.38 9.89 -21.25
N TRP A 40 9.12 9.45 -21.27
CA TRP A 40 7.97 10.31 -20.95
C TRP A 40 7.72 10.45 -19.44
N MET A 41 8.36 9.62 -18.61
CA MET A 41 8.21 9.68 -17.17
C MET A 41 8.95 10.90 -16.63
N THR A 42 8.21 11.77 -15.94
CA THR A 42 8.73 13.00 -15.33
C THR A 42 8.54 12.95 -13.81
N ARG A 43 9.29 13.80 -13.12
CA ARG A 43 9.15 14.00 -11.67
C ARG A 43 7.70 14.26 -11.27
N GLU A 44 7.01 15.12 -12.00
CA GLU A 44 5.60 15.50 -11.75
C GLU A 44 4.67 14.32 -11.97
N SER A 45 4.90 13.50 -13.00
CA SER A 45 4.08 12.33 -13.27
C SER A 45 4.19 11.28 -12.16
N VAL A 46 5.38 11.14 -11.55
CA VAL A 46 5.60 10.25 -10.40
C VAL A 46 4.81 10.73 -9.18
N TYR A 47 4.85 12.03 -8.87
CA TYR A 47 4.04 12.58 -7.77
C TYR A 47 2.54 12.50 -8.03
N LEU A 48 2.09 12.70 -9.27
CA LEU A 48 0.67 12.53 -9.63
C LEU A 48 0.23 11.07 -9.46
N ALA A 49 1.08 10.11 -9.84
CA ALA A 49 0.81 8.70 -9.61
C ALA A 49 0.68 8.40 -8.12
N TRP A 50 1.59 8.92 -7.28
CA TRP A 50 1.48 8.77 -5.83
C TRP A 50 0.19 9.38 -5.26
N LEU A 51 -0.23 10.55 -5.73
CA LEU A 51 -1.49 11.17 -5.31
C LEU A 51 -2.70 10.29 -5.66
N ALA A 52 -2.69 9.64 -6.82
CA ALA A 52 -3.73 8.69 -7.19
C ALA A 52 -3.77 7.47 -6.26
N VAL A 53 -2.59 6.89 -5.96
CA VAL A 53 -2.46 5.79 -4.99
C VAL A 53 -2.93 6.21 -3.60
N ALA A 54 -2.45 7.34 -3.09
CA ALA A 54 -2.84 7.89 -1.79
C ALA A 54 -4.34 8.20 -1.71
N GLY A 55 -4.95 8.62 -2.84
CA GLY A 55 -6.38 8.83 -2.98
C GLY A 55 -7.22 7.59 -2.63
N VAL A 56 -6.75 6.39 -3.01
CA VAL A 56 -7.42 5.13 -2.62
C VAL A 56 -7.39 4.95 -1.10
N GLY A 57 -6.26 5.26 -0.46
CA GLY A 57 -6.14 5.25 1.00
C GLY A 57 -7.09 6.24 1.68
N LEU A 58 -7.21 7.46 1.16
CA LEU A 58 -8.15 8.47 1.67
C LEU A 58 -9.61 8.02 1.51
N LEU A 59 -9.96 7.38 0.40
CA LEU A 59 -11.29 6.78 0.20
C LEU A 59 -11.57 5.68 1.22
N ALA A 60 -10.56 4.86 1.58
CA ALA A 60 -10.70 3.85 2.62
C ALA A 60 -11.00 4.47 3.99
N ILE A 61 -10.32 5.59 4.32
CA ILE A 61 -10.60 6.35 5.55
C ILE A 61 -12.04 6.89 5.51
N ALA A 62 -12.45 7.54 4.43
CA ALA A 62 -13.78 8.11 4.27
C ALA A 62 -14.88 7.03 4.41
N ALA A 63 -14.70 5.86 3.78
CA ALA A 63 -15.60 4.72 3.91
C ALA A 63 -15.66 4.20 5.36
N SER A 64 -14.53 4.19 6.05
CA SER A 64 -14.46 3.79 7.47
C SER A 64 -15.22 4.75 8.39
N VAL A 65 -15.08 6.06 8.19
CA VAL A 65 -15.81 7.11 8.92
C VAL A 65 -17.32 6.98 8.67
N LYS A 66 -17.73 6.69 7.43
CA LYS A 66 -19.14 6.44 7.07
C LYS A 66 -19.65 5.07 7.53
N ARG A 67 -18.85 4.30 8.26
CA ARG A 67 -19.17 2.93 8.73
C ARG A 67 -19.44 1.91 7.62
N TRP A 68 -18.96 2.16 6.41
CA TRP A 68 -19.00 1.23 5.29
C TRP A 68 -17.83 0.24 5.39
N HIS A 69 -17.84 -0.57 6.45
CA HIS A 69 -16.69 -1.36 6.87
C HIS A 69 -16.18 -2.36 5.82
N ARG A 70 -17.11 -2.95 5.02
CA ARG A 70 -16.72 -3.86 3.93
C ARG A 70 -16.03 -3.12 2.80
N VAL A 71 -16.55 -1.95 2.40
CA VAL A 71 -15.97 -1.09 1.38
C VAL A 71 -14.60 -0.59 1.84
N ALA A 72 -14.50 -0.13 3.09
CA ALA A 72 -13.22 0.30 3.67
C ALA A 72 -12.17 -0.81 3.65
N ALA A 73 -12.55 -2.05 3.97
CA ALA A 73 -11.63 -3.19 3.93
C ALA A 73 -11.19 -3.51 2.50
N LEU A 74 -12.10 -3.48 1.52
CA LEU A 74 -11.76 -3.68 0.10
C LEU A 74 -10.81 -2.61 -0.42
N LEU A 75 -11.06 -1.33 -0.07
CA LEU A 75 -10.19 -0.21 -0.45
C LEU A 75 -8.81 -0.32 0.21
N LEU A 76 -8.71 -0.79 1.46
CA LEU A 76 -7.42 -1.04 2.11
C LEU A 76 -6.65 -2.18 1.47
N ILE A 77 -7.33 -3.25 1.02
CA ILE A 77 -6.71 -4.31 0.23
C ILE A 77 -6.15 -3.76 -1.07
N ALA A 78 -6.96 -3.02 -1.82
CA ALA A 78 -6.53 -2.40 -3.08
C ALA A 78 -5.37 -1.44 -2.85
N TYR A 79 -5.45 -0.57 -1.83
CA TYR A 79 -4.40 0.37 -1.47
C TYR A 79 -3.06 -0.33 -1.14
N GLY A 80 -3.10 -1.39 -0.32
CA GLY A 80 -1.89 -2.15 0.01
C GLY A 80 -1.30 -2.90 -1.19
N LEU A 81 -2.16 -3.44 -2.08
CA LEU A 81 -1.71 -4.12 -3.29
C LEU A 81 -1.09 -3.16 -4.33
N LEU A 82 -1.53 -1.90 -4.38
CA LEU A 82 -0.89 -0.89 -5.23
C LEU A 82 0.59 -0.69 -4.89
N GLY A 83 1.01 -0.93 -3.64
CA GLY A 83 2.43 -0.88 -3.27
C GLY A 83 3.29 -1.98 -3.89
N THR A 84 2.70 -2.95 -4.60
CA THR A 84 3.47 -3.95 -5.34
C THR A 84 3.96 -3.43 -6.70
N ASP A 85 3.53 -2.25 -7.13
CA ASP A 85 3.97 -1.60 -8.37
C ASP A 85 5.47 -1.30 -8.36
N GLY A 86 6.07 -1.06 -7.18
CA GLY A 86 7.52 -0.93 -7.03
C GLY A 86 8.31 -2.12 -7.59
N LEU A 87 7.73 -3.33 -7.62
CA LEU A 87 8.37 -4.51 -8.23
C LEU A 87 8.50 -4.39 -9.76
N LEU A 88 7.74 -3.50 -10.40
CA LEU A 88 7.86 -3.25 -11.83
C LEU A 88 9.24 -2.72 -12.22
N HIS A 89 9.95 -2.05 -11.30
CA HIS A 89 11.34 -1.64 -11.54
C HIS A 89 12.24 -2.83 -11.90
N TYR A 90 11.98 -4.00 -11.31
CA TYR A 90 12.77 -5.21 -11.59
C TYR A 90 12.40 -5.90 -12.91
N THR A 91 11.35 -5.44 -13.59
CA THR A 91 11.07 -5.85 -14.97
C THR A 91 11.82 -5.00 -15.99
N LEU A 92 12.29 -3.82 -15.59
CA LEU A 92 13.02 -2.87 -16.44
C LEU A 92 14.54 -3.04 -16.33
N ALA A 93 15.03 -3.44 -15.15
CA ALA A 93 16.45 -3.66 -14.87
C ALA A 93 16.63 -4.64 -13.72
N LEU A 94 17.80 -5.27 -13.63
CA LEU A 94 18.10 -6.23 -12.55
C LEU A 94 18.20 -5.49 -11.19
N CYS A 95 17.88 -6.21 -10.11
CA CYS A 95 18.00 -5.69 -8.75
C CYS A 95 19.42 -5.16 -8.45
N SER A 96 20.45 -5.80 -9.02
CA SER A 96 21.86 -5.39 -8.89
C SER A 96 22.22 -4.09 -9.61
N GLU A 97 21.38 -3.64 -10.54
CA GLU A 97 21.56 -2.39 -11.29
C GLU A 97 20.94 -1.18 -10.58
N HIS A 98 20.13 -1.46 -9.55
CA HIS A 98 19.54 -0.41 -8.71
C HIS A 98 20.43 -0.11 -7.51
N THR A 99 20.37 1.15 -7.05
CA THR A 99 21.08 1.53 -5.82
C THR A 99 20.50 0.83 -4.59
N LEU A 100 21.27 0.74 -3.51
CA LEU A 100 20.78 0.20 -2.25
C LEU A 100 19.55 0.99 -1.75
N ALA A 101 19.57 2.32 -1.87
CA ALA A 101 18.45 3.17 -1.45
C ALA A 101 17.18 2.88 -2.25
N THR A 102 17.30 2.73 -3.58
CA THR A 102 16.19 2.31 -4.45
C THR A 102 15.60 0.99 -3.99
N ASN A 103 16.45 -0.04 -3.81
CA ASN A 103 15.99 -1.36 -3.38
C ASN A 103 15.32 -1.32 -2.01
N LEU A 104 15.87 -0.58 -1.05
CA LEU A 104 15.30 -0.47 0.30
C LEU A 104 13.91 0.19 0.27
N THR A 105 13.72 1.26 -0.52
CA THR A 105 12.42 1.93 -0.62
C THR A 105 11.39 1.05 -1.31
N ILE A 106 11.74 0.33 -2.38
CA ILE A 106 10.88 -0.66 -3.05
C ILE A 106 10.43 -1.73 -2.04
N TRP A 107 11.38 -2.40 -1.37
CA TRP A 107 11.05 -3.49 -0.47
C TRP A 107 10.28 -3.06 0.77
N ALA A 108 10.53 -1.85 1.29
CA ALA A 108 9.75 -1.29 2.39
C ALA A 108 8.29 -1.07 1.98
N GLU A 109 8.04 -0.46 0.83
CA GLU A 109 6.69 -0.24 0.32
C GLU A 109 5.96 -1.56 0.05
N VAL A 110 6.57 -2.46 -0.72
CA VAL A 110 5.98 -3.77 -1.06
C VAL A 110 5.64 -4.57 0.19
N SER A 111 6.58 -4.68 1.13
CA SER A 111 6.37 -5.49 2.34
C SER A 111 5.24 -4.94 3.20
N LEU A 112 5.23 -3.63 3.46
CA LEU A 112 4.19 -2.99 4.25
C LEU A 112 2.83 -2.99 3.54
N GLY A 113 2.82 -2.83 2.21
CA GLY A 113 1.61 -2.93 1.40
C GLY A 113 0.97 -4.31 1.47
N VAL A 114 1.78 -5.37 1.31
CA VAL A 114 1.30 -6.76 1.43
C VAL A 114 0.77 -7.03 2.83
N VAL A 115 1.48 -6.61 3.88
CA VAL A 115 1.03 -6.80 5.28
C VAL A 115 -0.28 -6.07 5.53
N LEU A 116 -0.43 -4.83 5.03
CA LEU A 116 -1.67 -4.06 5.13
C LEU A 116 -2.82 -4.77 4.41
N ALA A 117 -2.59 -5.23 3.17
CA ALA A 117 -3.59 -5.94 2.38
C ALA A 117 -4.04 -7.24 3.06
N CYS A 118 -3.11 -8.04 3.59
CA CYS A 118 -3.42 -9.25 4.33
C CYS A 118 -4.23 -8.97 5.60
N ALA A 119 -3.84 -7.96 6.38
CA ALA A 119 -4.58 -7.56 7.58
C ALA A 119 -6.00 -7.07 7.27
N ALA A 120 -6.16 -6.31 6.16
CA ALA A 120 -7.46 -5.86 5.69
C ALA A 120 -8.32 -7.03 5.16
N ALA A 121 -7.72 -8.02 4.48
CA ALA A 121 -8.41 -9.22 4.01
C ALA A 121 -8.92 -10.07 5.19
N VAL A 122 -8.12 -10.25 6.24
CA VAL A 122 -8.56 -10.91 7.48
C VAL A 122 -9.74 -10.17 8.12
N ARG A 123 -9.69 -8.83 8.14
CA ARG A 123 -10.81 -8.03 8.63
C ARG A 123 -12.06 -8.23 7.78
N LEU A 124 -11.94 -8.21 6.45
CA LEU A 124 -13.05 -8.43 5.53
C LEU A 124 -13.68 -9.81 5.75
N ALA A 125 -12.86 -10.84 5.84
CA ALA A 125 -13.34 -12.21 6.11
C ALA A 125 -14.19 -12.28 7.38
N ARG A 126 -13.78 -11.61 8.46
CA ARG A 126 -14.55 -11.53 9.71
C ARG A 126 -15.87 -10.77 9.56
N LEU A 127 -15.94 -9.76 8.66
CA LEU A 127 -17.14 -8.97 8.41
C LEU A 127 -18.18 -9.70 7.54
N VAL A 128 -17.75 -10.72 6.80
CA VAL A 128 -18.64 -11.50 5.91
C VAL A 128 -18.96 -12.89 6.46
N SER A 129 -18.19 -13.39 7.44
CA SER A 129 -18.48 -14.69 8.09
C SER A 129 -19.80 -14.62 8.86
N PRO A 130 -20.72 -15.59 8.66
CA PRO A 130 -21.95 -15.69 9.45
C PRO A 130 -21.60 -15.86 10.93
N SER A 131 -22.30 -15.14 11.82
CA SER A 131 -22.24 -15.42 13.26
C SER A 131 -22.76 -16.84 13.48
N ALA A 132 -21.98 -17.71 14.14
CA ALA A 132 -22.48 -19.01 14.52
C ALA A 132 -23.77 -18.84 15.35
N PRO A 133 -24.85 -19.58 15.06
CA PRO A 133 -26.06 -19.53 15.89
C PRO A 133 -25.65 -19.88 17.32
N THR A 134 -25.98 -19.01 18.27
CA THR A 134 -25.91 -19.34 19.70
C THR A 134 -26.81 -20.49 19.93
N ALA A 135 -26.25 -21.69 20.25
CA ALA A 135 -27.03 -22.83 20.70
C ALA A 135 -27.77 -22.39 21.98
N ALA A 136 -29.10 -22.38 21.88
CA ALA A 136 -30.00 -22.09 22.99
C ALA A 136 -30.08 -23.30 23.91
#